data_0b246c59e99279ad938063bc54db622b
#
_entry.id   0b246c59e99279ad938063bc54db622b
#
_cell.length_a   1.000
_cell.length_b   1.000
_cell.length_c   1.000
_cell.angle_alpha   90.00
_cell.angle_beta   90.00
_cell.angle_gamma   90.00
#
_symmetry.space_group_name_H-M   'P 1'
#
loop_
_entity.id
_entity.type
_entity.pdbx_description
1 polymer ?
#
loop_
_entity_poly.entity_id
_entity_poly.type
_entity_poly.pdbx_seq_one_letter_code
_entity_poly.pdbx_strand_id
1 'polypeptide(L)'
;MPYFMVDVEADGPIPGDYSMISFGAVIVEPGLERTFYGRLKPVSERFIPEALAVSGHSREETLTFDDPADVMGRFRDWVVENAKGRALFVSDNNGFDWQFVNWYLHHFVGTNPFGHSSTNLGSLYKGIERDMFVNFKHLRRTMHTHHPVDDAKGNAEALLALQEKYGLKISLDK
;
A
#
# COMPACT_ATOMS: atom_id res chain seq x y z
N MET A 1 17.66 4.14 -1.93
CA MET A 1 16.44 3.53 -2.54
C MET A 1 15.37 3.51 -1.47
N PRO A 2 14.41 4.44 -1.51
CA PRO A 2 13.36 4.51 -0.49
C PRO A 2 12.38 3.35 -0.61
N TYR A 3 11.90 2.90 0.53
CA TYR A 3 10.82 1.93 0.65
C TYR A 3 9.49 2.69 0.79
N PHE A 4 8.52 2.32 -0.01
CA PHE A 4 7.16 2.82 0.06
C PHE A 4 6.27 1.72 0.62
N MET A 5 5.80 1.89 1.84
CA MET A 5 4.83 1.02 2.46
C MET A 5 3.45 1.42 1.97
N VAL A 6 2.73 0.48 1.38
CA VAL A 6 1.42 0.74 0.74
C VAL A 6 0.37 -0.20 1.30
N ASP A 7 -0.84 0.33 1.45
CA ASP A 7 -2.03 -0.39 1.86
C ASP A 7 -3.21 0.00 0.96
N VAL A 8 -4.06 -0.96 0.58
CA VAL A 8 -5.14 -0.79 -0.40
C VAL A 8 -6.47 -1.26 0.18
N GLU A 9 -7.50 -0.44 -0.01
CA GLU A 9 -8.89 -0.80 0.20
C GLU A 9 -9.60 -0.94 -1.16
N ALA A 10 -10.28 -2.06 -1.39
CA ALA A 10 -10.96 -2.36 -2.64
C ALA A 10 -12.37 -2.93 -2.40
N ASP A 11 -13.22 -2.81 -3.40
CA ASP A 11 -14.59 -3.33 -3.36
C ASP A 11 -14.72 -4.78 -3.86
N GLY A 12 -13.60 -5.47 -4.02
CA GLY A 12 -13.55 -6.88 -4.42
C GLY A 12 -12.14 -7.40 -4.65
N PRO A 13 -11.97 -8.68 -5.05
CA PRO A 13 -10.71 -9.39 -4.94
C PRO A 13 -9.68 -9.13 -6.05
N ILE A 14 -10.09 -8.61 -7.22
CA ILE A 14 -9.20 -8.43 -8.39
C ILE A 14 -9.46 -7.10 -9.09
N PRO A 15 -8.41 -6.39 -9.55
CA PRO A 15 -8.58 -5.15 -10.30
C PRO A 15 -9.20 -5.36 -11.68
N GLY A 16 -9.94 -4.35 -12.15
CA GLY A 16 -10.63 -4.38 -13.44
C GLY A 16 -12.05 -4.90 -13.32
N ASP A 17 -12.25 -6.09 -12.78
CA ASP A 17 -13.58 -6.61 -12.43
C ASP A 17 -14.14 -5.88 -11.19
N TYR A 18 -13.27 -5.49 -10.28
CA TYR A 18 -13.55 -4.73 -9.08
C TYR A 18 -12.61 -3.52 -8.99
N SER A 19 -12.91 -2.63 -8.06
CA SER A 19 -12.24 -1.34 -8.01
C SER A 19 -11.40 -1.16 -6.74
N MET A 20 -10.21 -0.57 -6.90
CA MET A 20 -9.52 0.06 -5.79
C MET A 20 -10.28 1.33 -5.40
N ILE A 21 -10.72 1.42 -4.16
CA ILE A 21 -11.53 2.52 -3.64
C ILE A 21 -10.66 3.59 -3.01
N SER A 22 -9.70 3.17 -2.21
CA SER A 22 -8.70 4.05 -1.63
C SER A 22 -7.38 3.32 -1.42
N PHE A 23 -6.30 4.07 -1.31
CA PHE A 23 -5.01 3.53 -0.89
C PHE A 23 -4.19 4.58 -0.18
N GLY A 24 -3.31 4.12 0.69
CA GLY A 24 -2.34 4.92 1.40
C GLY A 24 -0.92 4.45 1.10
N ALA A 25 0.01 5.39 1.06
CA ALA A 25 1.43 5.09 0.98
C ALA A 25 2.21 5.93 1.97
N VAL A 26 3.25 5.35 2.56
CA VAL A 26 4.14 6.00 3.52
C VAL A 26 5.58 5.70 3.12
N ILE A 27 6.44 6.72 3.10
CA ILE A 27 7.87 6.49 2.93
C ILE A 27 8.43 5.96 4.24
N VAL A 28 9.10 4.82 4.19
CA VAL A 28 9.72 4.21 5.38
C VAL A 28 10.97 4.98 5.76
N GLU A 29 10.81 5.87 6.72
CA GLU A 29 11.84 6.74 7.26
C GLU A 29 11.54 7.08 8.73
N PRO A 30 12.49 7.63 9.50
CA PRO A 30 12.19 8.14 10.84
C PRO A 30 11.08 9.19 10.80
N GLY A 31 10.07 9.04 11.66
CA GLY A 31 8.93 9.95 11.75
C GLY A 31 7.73 9.59 10.87
N LEU A 32 7.92 8.87 9.75
CA LEU A 32 6.84 8.43 8.83
C LEU A 32 5.88 9.57 8.42
N GLU A 33 6.44 10.75 8.15
CA GLU A 33 5.65 11.96 7.89
C GLU A 33 5.24 12.10 6.42
N ARG A 34 6.07 11.60 5.48
CA ARG A 34 5.77 11.69 4.06
C ARG A 34 4.79 10.60 3.64
N THR A 35 3.56 11.03 3.40
CA THR A 35 2.45 10.13 3.08
C THR A 35 1.74 10.56 1.81
N PHE A 36 1.09 9.60 1.17
CA PHE A 36 0.15 9.82 0.08
C PHE A 36 -1.18 9.14 0.42
N TYR A 37 -2.28 9.80 0.11
CA TYR A 37 -3.62 9.23 0.21
C TYR A 37 -4.39 9.47 -1.10
N GLY A 38 -4.90 8.41 -1.69
CA GLY A 38 -5.75 8.46 -2.88
C GLY A 38 -7.12 7.84 -2.63
N ARG A 39 -8.18 8.51 -3.11
CA ARG A 39 -9.54 7.96 -3.23
C ARG A 39 -9.92 7.98 -4.69
N LEU A 40 -10.42 6.86 -5.18
CA LEU A 40 -10.63 6.66 -6.60
C LEU A 40 -12.09 6.30 -6.88
N LYS A 41 -12.66 6.98 -7.88
CA LYS A 41 -13.94 6.55 -8.45
C LYS A 41 -13.83 5.11 -8.95
N PRO A 42 -14.86 4.25 -8.69
CA PRO A 42 -14.86 2.88 -9.17
C PRO A 42 -14.72 2.77 -10.69
N VAL A 43 -13.96 1.77 -11.13
CA VAL A 43 -13.75 1.43 -12.56
C VAL A 43 -14.74 0.39 -13.07
N SER A 44 -15.50 -0.22 -12.17
CA SER A 44 -16.49 -1.26 -12.45
C SER A 44 -17.78 -0.98 -11.71
N GLU A 45 -18.90 -1.42 -12.30
CA GLU A 45 -20.21 -1.42 -11.61
C GLU A 45 -20.32 -2.56 -10.57
N ARG A 46 -19.47 -3.59 -10.72
CA ARG A 46 -19.41 -4.73 -9.78
C ARG A 46 -18.72 -4.32 -8.49
N PHE A 47 -19.30 -4.71 -7.39
CA PHE A 47 -18.72 -4.61 -6.06
C PHE A 47 -19.27 -5.68 -5.13
N ILE A 48 -18.53 -6.02 -4.11
CA ILE A 48 -18.95 -6.90 -3.01
C ILE A 48 -19.29 -6.00 -1.82
N PRO A 49 -20.56 -5.93 -1.37
CA PRO A 49 -20.97 -5.02 -0.31
C PRO A 49 -20.12 -5.14 0.98
N GLU A 50 -19.80 -6.38 1.35
CA GLU A 50 -18.98 -6.66 2.54
C GLU A 50 -17.53 -6.15 2.39
N ALA A 51 -16.96 -6.26 1.19
CA ALA A 51 -15.61 -5.75 0.92
C ALA A 51 -15.62 -4.21 0.89
N LEU A 52 -16.60 -3.60 0.25
CA LEU A 52 -16.75 -2.15 0.23
C LEU A 52 -16.94 -1.57 1.65
N ALA A 53 -17.73 -2.26 2.49
CA ALA A 53 -17.97 -1.82 3.86
C ALA A 53 -16.69 -1.73 4.71
N VAL A 54 -15.67 -2.55 4.42
CA VAL A 54 -14.36 -2.49 5.09
C VAL A 54 -13.66 -1.15 4.82
N SER A 55 -13.82 -0.59 3.63
CA SER A 55 -13.24 0.73 3.29
C SER A 55 -13.88 1.90 4.04
N GLY A 56 -15.01 1.68 4.72
CA GLY A 56 -15.77 2.71 5.44
C GLY A 56 -16.59 3.65 4.54
N HIS A 57 -16.66 3.37 3.23
CA HIS A 57 -17.36 4.21 2.27
C HIS A 57 -18.63 3.53 1.72
N SER A 58 -19.67 4.32 1.45
CA SER A 58 -20.84 3.85 0.69
C SER A 58 -20.56 3.85 -0.81
N ARG A 59 -21.33 3.06 -1.57
CA ARG A 59 -21.20 3.04 -3.03
C ARG A 59 -21.44 4.42 -3.64
N GLU A 60 -22.44 5.13 -3.17
CA GLU A 60 -22.79 6.47 -3.63
C GLU A 60 -21.67 7.46 -3.38
N GLU A 61 -21.03 7.38 -2.20
CA GLU A 61 -19.89 8.22 -1.86
C GLU A 61 -18.71 7.95 -2.81
N THR A 62 -18.40 6.69 -3.11
CA THR A 62 -17.28 6.34 -3.98
C THR A 62 -17.44 6.86 -5.42
N LEU A 63 -18.68 7.05 -5.89
CA LEU A 63 -18.95 7.65 -7.21
C LEU A 63 -18.57 9.14 -7.30
N THR A 64 -18.35 9.79 -6.17
CA THR A 64 -17.92 11.20 -6.09
C THR A 64 -16.41 11.38 -5.96
N PHE A 65 -15.64 10.29 -5.85
CA PHE A 65 -14.19 10.34 -5.72
C PHE A 65 -13.49 10.79 -7.01
N ASP A 66 -12.20 11.01 -6.91
CA ASP A 66 -11.38 11.50 -8.02
C ASP A 66 -11.27 10.47 -9.16
N ASP A 67 -11.00 10.95 -10.35
CA ASP A 67 -10.72 10.10 -11.51
C ASP A 67 -9.47 9.24 -11.26
N PRO A 68 -9.52 7.92 -11.54
CA PRO A 68 -8.38 7.04 -11.31
C PRO A 68 -7.10 7.44 -12.05
N ALA A 69 -7.20 7.99 -13.26
CA ALA A 69 -6.02 8.43 -14.02
C ALA A 69 -5.33 9.63 -13.34
N ASP A 70 -6.11 10.58 -12.80
CA ASP A 70 -5.58 11.73 -12.09
C ASP A 70 -4.91 11.31 -10.77
N VAL A 71 -5.54 10.44 -10.00
CA VAL A 71 -4.98 9.96 -8.72
C VAL A 71 -3.69 9.17 -8.96
N MET A 72 -3.71 8.24 -9.90
CA MET A 72 -2.53 7.40 -10.20
C MET A 72 -1.41 8.22 -10.84
N GLY A 73 -1.72 9.24 -11.63
CA GLY A 73 -0.75 10.20 -12.14
C GLY A 73 -0.03 10.94 -11.01
N ARG A 74 -0.81 11.52 -10.07
CA ARG A 74 -0.26 12.19 -8.87
C ARG A 74 0.56 11.24 -8.00
N PHE A 75 0.10 10.01 -7.84
CA PHE A 75 0.83 9.00 -7.08
C PHE A 75 2.17 8.64 -7.74
N ARG A 76 2.18 8.38 -9.06
CA ARG A 76 3.41 8.13 -9.82
C ARG A 76 4.40 9.27 -9.63
N ASP A 77 3.95 10.53 -9.78
CA ASP A 77 4.80 11.71 -9.65
C ASP A 77 5.36 11.83 -8.24
N TRP A 78 4.51 11.64 -7.23
CA TRP A 78 4.94 11.64 -5.82
C TRP A 78 6.01 10.56 -5.54
N VAL A 79 5.84 9.35 -6.08
CA VAL A 79 6.86 8.29 -5.94
C VAL A 79 8.16 8.70 -6.62
N VAL A 80 8.11 9.22 -7.85
CA VAL A 80 9.29 9.62 -8.62
C VAL A 80 10.04 10.77 -7.95
N GLU A 81 9.33 11.77 -7.45
CA GLU A 81 9.92 12.94 -6.74
C GLU A 81 10.62 12.52 -5.44
N ASN A 82 10.10 11.52 -4.76
CA ASN A 82 10.65 11.03 -3.50
C ASN A 82 11.65 9.87 -3.68
N ALA A 83 11.77 9.30 -4.88
CA ALA A 83 12.69 8.22 -5.15
C ALA A 83 13.98 8.75 -5.78
N LYS A 84 15.05 8.88 -5.00
CA LYS A 84 16.40 9.08 -5.57
C LYS A 84 16.90 7.76 -6.19
N GLY A 85 16.41 7.44 -7.39
CA GLY A 85 16.67 6.18 -8.08
C GLY A 85 15.48 5.22 -8.01
N ARG A 86 15.71 3.92 -7.74
CA ARG A 86 14.66 2.90 -7.72
C ARG A 86 13.80 3.00 -6.45
N ALA A 87 12.48 3.12 -6.62
CA ALA A 87 11.51 2.96 -5.56
C ALA A 87 11.29 1.47 -5.23
N LEU A 88 11.10 1.14 -3.96
CA LEU A 88 10.82 -0.23 -3.50
C LEU A 88 9.42 -0.29 -2.87
N PHE A 89 8.56 -1.11 -3.46
CA PHE A 89 7.21 -1.34 -2.95
C PHE A 89 7.22 -2.39 -1.84
N VAL A 90 6.56 -2.08 -0.73
CA VAL A 90 6.32 -3.01 0.39
C VAL A 90 4.86 -2.94 0.80
N SER A 91 4.25 -4.09 1.09
CA SER A 91 2.93 -4.14 1.71
C SER A 91 2.81 -5.32 2.66
N ASP A 92 1.77 -5.33 3.48
CA ASP A 92 1.46 -6.47 4.35
C ASP A 92 1.10 -7.70 3.52
N ASN A 93 0.22 -7.51 2.53
CA ASN A 93 -0.27 -8.58 1.67
C ASN A 93 -0.11 -8.24 0.17
N ASN A 94 1.07 -8.44 -0.36
CA ASN A 94 1.35 -8.17 -1.77
C ASN A 94 0.42 -8.89 -2.76
N GLY A 95 -0.09 -10.05 -2.40
CA GLY A 95 -1.06 -10.78 -3.22
C GLY A 95 -2.31 -9.94 -3.50
N PHE A 96 -2.63 -9.02 -2.61
CA PHE A 96 -3.74 -8.08 -2.73
C PHE A 96 -3.27 -6.67 -3.14
N ASP A 97 -2.45 -6.01 -2.33
CA ASP A 97 -2.08 -4.61 -2.54
C ASP A 97 -1.33 -4.39 -3.86
N TRP A 98 -0.33 -5.22 -4.12
CA TRP A 98 0.50 -5.08 -5.31
C TRP A 98 -0.28 -5.30 -6.60
N GLN A 99 -1.21 -6.27 -6.65
CA GLN A 99 -1.97 -6.52 -7.87
C GLN A 99 -2.82 -5.29 -8.27
N PHE A 100 -3.45 -4.62 -7.29
CA PHE A 100 -4.23 -3.41 -7.55
C PHE A 100 -3.35 -2.26 -7.99
N VAL A 101 -2.32 -1.91 -7.21
CA VAL A 101 -1.45 -0.78 -7.53
C VAL A 101 -0.72 -0.97 -8.85
N ASN A 102 -0.19 -2.17 -9.11
CA ASN A 102 0.50 -2.48 -10.37
C ASN A 102 -0.44 -2.37 -11.58
N TRP A 103 -1.65 -2.94 -11.47
CA TRP A 103 -2.65 -2.87 -12.54
C TRP A 103 -3.06 -1.43 -12.80
N TYR A 104 -3.38 -0.64 -11.77
CA TYR A 104 -3.81 0.74 -11.91
C TYR A 104 -2.71 1.64 -12.51
N LEU A 105 -1.46 1.49 -12.08
CA LEU A 105 -0.34 2.24 -12.66
C LEU A 105 -0.14 1.92 -14.14
N HIS A 106 -0.16 0.66 -14.54
CA HIS A 106 -0.02 0.29 -15.95
C HIS A 106 -1.24 0.69 -16.78
N HIS A 107 -2.45 0.52 -16.24
CA HIS A 107 -3.70 0.81 -16.95
C HIS A 107 -3.90 2.31 -17.19
N PHE A 108 -3.70 3.14 -16.19
CA PHE A 108 -4.01 4.57 -16.24
C PHE A 108 -2.79 5.46 -16.57
N VAL A 109 -1.59 5.02 -16.24
CA VAL A 109 -0.36 5.84 -16.38
C VAL A 109 0.60 5.23 -17.39
N GLY A 110 0.47 3.94 -17.71
CA GLY A 110 1.32 3.24 -18.67
C GLY A 110 2.71 2.88 -18.15
N THR A 111 3.03 3.21 -16.89
CA THR A 111 4.34 2.94 -16.28
C THR A 111 4.22 2.72 -14.78
N ASN A 112 5.09 1.88 -14.23
CA ASN A 112 5.18 1.60 -12.81
C ASN A 112 6.57 1.96 -12.27
N PRO A 113 6.70 2.99 -11.40
CA PRO A 113 7.99 3.43 -10.87
C PRO A 113 8.66 2.41 -9.95
N PHE A 114 7.93 1.42 -9.44
CA PHE A 114 8.46 0.34 -8.61
C PHE A 114 9.09 -0.81 -9.44
N GLY A 115 8.82 -0.85 -10.74
CA GLY A 115 9.26 -1.94 -11.63
C GLY A 115 8.42 -3.22 -11.45
N HIS A 116 9.08 -4.37 -11.31
CA HIS A 116 8.41 -5.68 -11.31
C HIS A 116 8.42 -6.39 -9.96
N SER A 117 9.06 -5.82 -8.95
CA SER A 117 9.31 -6.49 -7.67
C SER A 117 8.66 -5.74 -6.53
N SER A 118 8.11 -6.51 -5.59
CA SER A 118 7.55 -5.99 -4.35
C SER A 118 7.94 -6.90 -3.18
N THR A 119 7.85 -6.39 -1.97
CA THR A 119 8.16 -7.14 -0.76
C THR A 119 6.91 -7.33 0.08
N ASN A 120 6.62 -8.59 0.44
CA ASN A 120 5.56 -8.93 1.38
C ASN A 120 6.11 -8.91 2.80
N LEU A 121 5.64 -7.97 3.63
CA LEU A 121 6.10 -7.81 5.01
C LEU A 121 5.76 -9.02 5.89
N GLY A 122 4.55 -9.57 5.72
CA GLY A 122 4.13 -10.75 6.45
C GLY A 122 5.02 -11.97 6.18
N SER A 123 5.37 -12.20 4.91
CA SER A 123 6.28 -13.29 4.52
C SER A 123 7.71 -13.06 5.01
N LEU A 124 8.19 -11.81 4.95
CA LEU A 124 9.50 -11.43 5.47
C LEU A 124 9.61 -11.74 6.97
N TYR A 125 8.60 -11.36 7.74
CA TYR A 125 8.56 -11.62 9.19
C TYR A 125 8.57 -13.12 9.51
N LYS A 126 7.74 -13.91 8.82
CA LYS A 126 7.72 -15.36 8.97
C LYS A 126 9.08 -15.99 8.67
N GLY A 127 9.77 -15.50 7.65
CA GLY A 127 11.12 -15.95 7.31
C GLY A 127 12.15 -15.60 8.38
N ILE A 128 12.07 -14.43 9.01
CA ILE A 128 12.94 -14.02 10.12
C ILE A 128 12.71 -14.90 11.33
N GLU A 129 11.45 -15.14 11.72
CA GLU A 129 11.09 -15.97 12.87
C GLU A 129 11.22 -17.49 12.59
N ARG A 130 11.36 -17.89 11.30
CA ARG A 130 11.36 -19.29 10.87
C ARG A 130 10.10 -20.04 11.27
N ASP A 131 8.97 -19.33 11.31
CA ASP A 131 7.67 -19.85 11.70
C ASP A 131 6.59 -19.30 10.77
N MET A 132 5.82 -20.17 10.12
CA MET A 132 4.75 -19.81 9.20
C MET A 132 3.46 -19.38 9.87
N PHE A 133 3.32 -19.60 11.17
CA PHE A 133 2.09 -19.32 11.93
C PHE A 133 2.11 -17.98 12.68
N VAL A 134 3.24 -17.27 12.68
CA VAL A 134 3.37 -15.97 13.34
C VAL A 134 2.93 -14.82 12.44
N ASN A 135 2.63 -13.67 13.05
CA ASN A 135 2.39 -12.41 12.37
C ASN A 135 3.13 -11.26 13.08
N PHE A 136 3.35 -10.18 12.36
CA PHE A 136 4.11 -9.01 12.83
C PHE A 136 3.23 -7.93 13.49
N LYS A 137 1.91 -8.11 13.60
CA LYS A 137 0.96 -7.06 14.01
C LYS A 137 1.28 -6.44 15.36
N HIS A 138 1.88 -7.20 16.27
CA HIS A 138 2.34 -6.73 17.59
C HIS A 138 3.50 -5.73 17.54
N LEU A 139 4.15 -5.56 16.38
CA LEU A 139 5.23 -4.58 16.17
C LEU A 139 4.70 -3.22 15.72
N ARG A 140 3.42 -3.11 15.38
CA ARG A 140 2.76 -1.86 15.04
C ARG A 140 2.55 -1.03 16.32
N ARG A 141 2.67 0.29 16.21
CA ARG A 141 2.26 1.25 17.24
C ARG A 141 0.95 1.93 16.84
N THR A 142 0.82 2.26 15.55
CA THR A 142 -0.43 2.76 14.97
C THR A 142 -1.43 1.62 14.84
N MET A 143 -2.63 1.83 15.38
CA MET A 143 -3.70 0.83 15.35
C MET A 143 -4.20 0.61 13.92
N HIS A 144 -4.66 -0.61 13.65
CA HIS A 144 -5.37 -0.92 12.42
C HIS A 144 -6.77 -0.28 12.44
N THR A 145 -7.02 0.62 11.51
CA THR A 145 -8.26 1.41 11.45
C THR A 145 -9.05 1.23 10.15
N HIS A 146 -8.53 0.48 9.20
CA HIS A 146 -9.00 0.44 7.80
C HIS A 146 -8.92 1.80 7.08
N HIS A 147 -8.17 2.75 7.64
CA HIS A 147 -7.72 3.92 6.92
C HIS A 147 -6.34 3.60 6.33
N PRO A 148 -6.18 3.54 5.00
CA PRO A 148 -5.00 2.93 4.39
C PRO A 148 -3.69 3.65 4.71
N VAL A 149 -3.71 4.95 5.04
CA VAL A 149 -2.50 5.65 5.51
C VAL A 149 -2.10 5.20 6.92
N ASP A 150 -3.05 5.00 7.83
CA ASP A 150 -2.77 4.53 9.19
C ASP A 150 -2.26 3.09 9.16
N ASP A 151 -2.85 2.26 8.32
CA ASP A 151 -2.45 0.86 8.17
C ASP A 151 -1.07 0.76 7.51
N ALA A 152 -0.78 1.57 6.49
CA ALA A 152 0.56 1.68 5.94
C ALA A 152 1.58 2.19 6.97
N LYS A 153 1.23 3.17 7.84
CA LYS A 153 2.10 3.63 8.93
C LYS A 153 2.41 2.51 9.92
N GLY A 154 1.39 1.80 10.39
CA GLY A 154 1.58 0.67 11.30
C GLY A 154 2.48 -0.41 10.69
N ASN A 155 2.32 -0.71 9.39
CA ASN A 155 3.18 -1.64 8.67
C ASN A 155 4.62 -1.11 8.54
N ALA A 156 4.82 0.18 8.28
CA ALA A 156 6.13 0.80 8.21
C ALA A 156 6.85 0.79 9.57
N GLU A 157 6.13 1.05 10.66
CA GLU A 157 6.64 0.91 12.04
C GLU A 157 7.13 -0.52 12.30
N ALA A 158 6.37 -1.52 11.88
CA ALA A 158 6.79 -2.91 12.02
C ALA A 158 8.06 -3.21 11.22
N LEU A 159 8.20 -2.71 9.99
CA LEU A 159 9.43 -2.87 9.20
C LEU A 159 10.64 -2.20 9.88
N LEU A 160 10.49 -1.01 10.44
CA LEU A 160 11.54 -0.34 11.22
C LEU A 160 11.89 -1.13 12.49
N ALA A 161 10.90 -1.71 13.17
CA ALA A 161 11.13 -2.58 14.32
C ALA A 161 11.90 -3.86 13.96
N LEU A 162 11.71 -4.41 12.75
CA LEU A 162 12.51 -5.54 12.25
C LEU A 162 13.98 -5.14 12.04
N GLN A 163 14.24 -3.92 11.56
CA GLN A 163 15.60 -3.40 11.47
C GLN A 163 16.26 -3.31 12.85
N GLU A 164 15.56 -2.75 13.82
CA GLU A 164 16.08 -2.54 15.17
C GLU A 164 16.28 -3.86 15.94
N LYS A 165 15.24 -4.71 15.93
CA LYS A 165 15.20 -5.92 16.78
C LYS A 165 16.00 -7.09 16.21
N TYR A 166 16.00 -7.25 14.87
CA TYR A 166 16.59 -8.43 14.22
C TYR A 166 17.80 -8.09 13.34
N GLY A 167 18.20 -6.82 13.28
CA GLY A 167 19.32 -6.38 12.44
C GLY A 167 19.03 -6.50 10.94
N LEU A 168 17.74 -6.45 10.53
CA LEU A 168 17.38 -6.43 9.13
C LEU A 168 18.03 -5.23 8.44
N LYS A 169 18.85 -5.49 7.42
CA LYS A 169 19.51 -4.42 6.68
C LYS A 169 18.55 -3.79 5.68
N ILE A 170 18.06 -2.61 6.00
CA ILE A 170 17.32 -1.74 5.07
C ILE A 170 18.12 -0.43 4.92
N SER A 171 18.18 0.09 3.68
CA SER A 171 18.82 1.38 3.41
C SER A 171 17.77 2.46 3.51
N LEU A 172 17.77 3.21 4.59
CA LEU A 172 16.93 4.40 4.72
C LEU A 172 17.70 5.57 4.09
N ASP A 173 17.06 6.30 3.18
CA ASP A 173 17.63 7.53 2.64
C ASP A 173 17.72 8.57 3.78
N LYS A 174 18.91 9.13 3.96
CA LYS A 174 19.18 10.20 4.93
C LYS A 174 18.86 11.54 4.30
#